data_85ca5811db4a8912f75563dfb74086ec
#
_entry.id   85ca5811db4a8912f75563dfb74086ec
#
_cell.length_a   1.000
_cell.length_b   1.000
_cell.length_c   1.000
_cell.angle_alpha   90.00
_cell.angle_beta   90.00
_cell.angle_gamma   90.00
#
_symmetry.space_group_name_H-M   'P 1'
#
loop_
_entity.id
_entity.type
_entity.pdbx_description
1 polymer ?
#
loop_
_entity_poly.entity_id
_entity_poly.type
_entity_poly.pdbx_seq_one_letter_code
_entity_poly.pdbx_strand_id
1 'polypeptide(L)'
;LSIILIVLTALSLIFFYSWHRSAEIRKAANNQKNRNFRKILKNPRVKLFFTSYFFNSFATSIPATIIIFYVRDYLNAESYLGLFLLIYFLSGAASMPLWKYLSNKFSSIYSWFLSMIFAFLSFIWAFFLEPNNIIGFFIICLLSGIAVGANLALPSAIIAEDINSNNNQDYASSYYSISNFLSKFALAIASGVSLPILGFLGYVPGIARNDVLLPFVYAILPCCILLISIYLTSKLLNKSSI
;
A
#
# COMPACT_ATOMS: atom_id res chain seq x y z
N LEU A 1 23.86 10.49 -9.95
CA LEU A 1 22.64 10.31 -9.14
C LEU A 1 22.88 10.71 -7.68
N SER A 2 23.96 10.24 -7.03
CA SER A 2 24.28 10.50 -5.62
C SER A 2 24.45 12.00 -5.31
N ILE A 3 25.10 12.76 -6.19
CA ILE A 3 25.30 14.21 -6.03
C ILE A 3 23.95 14.94 -6.03
N ILE A 4 23.03 14.58 -6.95
CA ILE A 4 21.68 15.16 -7.03
C ILE A 4 20.90 14.90 -5.75
N LEU A 5 20.98 13.67 -5.22
CA LEU A 5 20.35 13.31 -3.94
C LEU A 5 20.90 14.12 -2.77
N ILE A 6 22.22 14.31 -2.69
CA ILE A 6 22.85 15.13 -1.63
C ILE A 6 22.39 16.60 -1.73
N VAL A 7 22.35 17.15 -2.94
CA VAL A 7 21.88 18.53 -3.15
C VAL A 7 20.41 18.69 -2.76
N LEU A 8 19.54 17.76 -3.17
CA LEU A 8 18.12 17.79 -2.83
C LEU A 8 17.88 17.64 -1.32
N THR A 9 18.64 16.77 -0.65
CA THR A 9 18.53 16.63 0.81
C THR A 9 19.03 17.87 1.54
N ALA A 10 20.13 18.49 1.08
CA ALA A 10 20.63 19.74 1.65
C ALA A 10 19.63 20.89 1.47
N LEU A 11 19.04 21.05 0.29
CA LEU A 11 17.98 22.04 0.02
C LEU A 11 16.74 21.80 0.89
N SER A 12 16.32 20.55 1.05
CA SER A 12 15.20 20.17 1.92
C SER A 12 15.47 20.53 3.38
N LEU A 13 16.68 20.29 3.88
CA LEU A 13 17.08 20.65 5.25
C LEU A 13 17.12 22.16 5.46
N ILE A 14 17.63 22.93 4.50
CA ILE A 14 17.65 24.41 4.56
C ILE A 14 16.21 24.95 4.60
N PHE A 15 15.34 24.43 3.73
CA PHE A 15 13.93 24.81 3.69
C PHE A 15 13.20 24.46 4.99
N PHE A 16 13.43 23.26 5.52
CA PHE A 16 12.87 22.81 6.80
C PHE A 16 13.35 23.68 7.98
N TYR A 17 14.64 24.01 8.02
CA TYR A 17 15.21 24.89 9.06
C TYR A 17 14.60 26.29 9.00
N SER A 18 14.47 26.86 7.81
CA SER A 18 13.84 28.17 7.59
C SER A 18 12.38 28.16 8.04
N TRP A 19 11.62 27.13 7.68
CA TRP A 19 10.22 26.98 8.08
C TRP A 19 10.07 26.73 9.58
N HIS A 20 10.90 25.89 10.15
CA HIS A 20 10.87 25.59 11.60
C HIS A 20 11.12 26.84 12.45
N ARG A 21 12.00 27.74 12.01
CA ARG A 21 12.27 29.00 12.69
C ARG A 21 11.06 29.96 12.68
N SER A 22 10.20 29.84 11.68
CA SER A 22 8.99 30.67 11.53
C SER A 22 7.73 29.98 12.09
N ALA A 23 7.80 28.68 12.39
CA ALA A 23 6.67 27.92 12.90
C ALA A 23 6.48 28.22 14.41
N GLU A 24 5.30 28.72 14.79
CA GLU A 24 4.89 28.74 16.19
C GLU A 24 4.86 27.31 16.73
N ILE A 25 5.80 27.02 17.63
CA ILE A 25 5.79 25.76 18.36
C ILE A 25 4.59 25.83 19.32
N ARG A 26 3.42 25.31 18.87
CA ARG A 26 2.36 24.96 19.80
C ARG A 26 2.97 23.95 20.77
N LYS A 27 3.30 24.40 21.98
CA LYS A 27 3.66 23.51 23.08
C LYS A 27 2.55 22.48 23.16
N ALA A 28 2.82 21.27 22.70
CA ALA A 28 1.93 20.16 22.93
C ALA A 28 1.65 20.18 24.43
N ALA A 29 0.39 20.38 24.80
CA ALA A 29 -0.01 20.34 26.19
C ALA A 29 0.61 19.06 26.76
N ASN A 30 1.36 19.20 27.85
CA ASN A 30 2.16 18.15 28.47
C ASN A 30 1.25 17.07 29.10
N ASN A 31 0.34 16.53 28.30
CA ASN A 31 -0.45 15.35 28.57
C ASN A 31 0.28 14.17 27.94
N GLN A 32 1.38 13.75 28.58
CA GLN A 32 1.85 12.36 28.52
C GLN A 32 0.79 11.43 29.12
N LYS A 33 -0.47 11.63 28.76
CA LYS A 33 -1.55 10.69 29.07
C LYS A 33 -1.34 9.47 28.20
N ASN A 34 -0.68 8.48 28.80
CA ASN A 34 -0.70 7.08 28.45
C ASN A 34 -0.95 6.81 26.96
N ARG A 35 0.11 6.50 26.22
CA ARG A 35 0.04 5.85 24.90
C ARG A 35 -0.67 4.49 25.05
N ASN A 36 -1.96 4.51 25.33
CA ASN A 36 -2.75 3.30 25.53
C ASN A 36 -3.23 2.78 24.19
N PHE A 37 -2.32 2.15 23.42
CA PHE A 37 -2.67 1.37 22.22
C PHE A 37 -3.84 0.40 22.49
N ARG A 38 -3.92 -0.16 23.70
CA ARG A 38 -5.03 -1.01 24.14
C ARG A 38 -6.39 -0.30 24.11
N LYS A 39 -6.44 1.00 24.41
CA LYS A 39 -7.70 1.76 24.39
C LYS A 39 -8.20 1.95 22.95
N ILE A 40 -7.30 2.21 22.01
CA ILE A 40 -7.61 2.35 20.58
C ILE A 40 -8.14 1.03 20.02
N LEU A 41 -7.44 -0.07 20.28
CA LEU A 41 -7.81 -1.40 19.78
C LEU A 41 -9.02 -2.03 20.50
N LYS A 42 -9.52 -1.43 21.59
CA LYS A 42 -10.81 -1.85 22.20
C LYS A 42 -12.01 -1.49 21.34
N ASN A 43 -11.93 -0.44 20.51
CA ASN A 43 -12.99 -0.12 19.58
C ASN A 43 -13.04 -1.18 18.46
N PRO A 44 -14.13 -1.95 18.33
CA PRO A 44 -14.24 -3.03 17.36
C PRO A 44 -14.19 -2.54 15.91
N ARG A 45 -14.61 -1.30 15.63
CA ARG A 45 -14.52 -0.67 14.31
C ARG A 45 -13.06 -0.40 13.94
N VAL A 46 -12.31 0.22 14.86
CA VAL A 46 -10.88 0.53 14.69
C VAL A 46 -10.05 -0.73 14.54
N LYS A 47 -10.32 -1.75 15.37
CA LYS A 47 -9.68 -3.06 15.25
C LYS A 47 -9.92 -3.69 13.89
N LEU A 48 -11.16 -3.66 13.39
CA LEU A 48 -11.52 -4.21 12.08
C LEU A 48 -10.80 -3.47 10.94
N PHE A 49 -10.74 -2.13 11.02
CA PHE A 49 -10.00 -1.31 10.07
C PHE A 49 -8.52 -1.67 10.03
N PHE A 50 -7.82 -1.70 11.17
CA PHE A 50 -6.40 -2.04 11.21
C PHE A 50 -6.10 -3.46 10.76
N THR A 51 -7.01 -4.42 11.05
CA THR A 51 -6.87 -5.79 10.55
C THR A 51 -7.01 -5.82 9.02
N SER A 52 -8.00 -5.16 8.46
CA SER A 52 -8.15 -5.03 7.01
C SER A 52 -6.96 -4.33 6.38
N TYR A 53 -6.48 -3.25 6.97
CA TYR A 53 -5.31 -2.50 6.52
C TYR A 53 -4.04 -3.36 6.50
N PHE A 54 -3.83 -4.20 7.52
CA PHE A 54 -2.71 -5.13 7.55
C PHE A 54 -2.76 -6.13 6.38
N PHE A 55 -3.92 -6.80 6.15
CA PHE A 55 -4.05 -7.75 5.05
C PHE A 55 -3.92 -7.08 3.68
N ASN A 56 -4.46 -5.88 3.52
CA ASN A 56 -4.28 -5.11 2.28
C ASN A 56 -2.81 -4.73 2.04
N SER A 57 -2.11 -4.25 3.07
CA SER A 57 -0.69 -3.92 3.00
C SER A 57 0.16 -5.16 2.73
N PHE A 58 -0.18 -6.30 3.33
CA PHE A 58 0.50 -7.57 3.10
C PHE A 58 0.32 -8.05 1.66
N ALA A 59 -0.92 -8.05 1.16
CA ALA A 59 -1.23 -8.43 -0.22
C ALA A 59 -0.45 -7.59 -1.23
N THR A 60 -0.42 -6.26 -1.07
CA THR A 60 0.26 -5.35 -2.01
C THR A 60 1.78 -5.38 -1.88
N SER A 61 2.32 -5.81 -0.74
CA SER A 61 3.77 -5.93 -0.52
C SER A 61 4.39 -7.14 -1.22
N ILE A 62 3.62 -8.22 -1.47
CA ILE A 62 4.13 -9.42 -2.13
C ILE A 62 4.59 -9.11 -3.57
N PRO A 63 3.75 -8.56 -4.47
CA PRO A 63 4.19 -8.17 -5.80
C PRO A 63 5.35 -7.18 -5.78
N ALA A 64 5.33 -6.20 -4.85
CA ALA A 64 6.42 -5.23 -4.71
C ALA A 64 7.77 -5.89 -4.39
N THR A 65 7.77 -7.02 -3.66
CA THR A 65 8.99 -7.76 -3.31
C THR A 65 9.54 -8.57 -4.48
N ILE A 66 8.67 -9.14 -5.31
CA ILE A 66 9.07 -10.12 -6.34
C ILE A 66 8.95 -9.60 -7.78
N ILE A 67 8.57 -8.33 -7.99
CA ILE A 67 8.40 -7.73 -9.32
C ILE A 67 9.64 -7.89 -10.20
N ILE A 68 10.84 -7.74 -9.62
CA ILE A 68 12.10 -7.83 -10.36
C ILE A 68 12.24 -9.23 -10.97
N PHE A 69 11.96 -10.27 -10.20
CA PHE A 69 12.04 -11.65 -10.68
C PHE A 69 10.95 -11.96 -11.72
N TYR A 70 9.73 -11.45 -11.50
CA TYR A 70 8.63 -11.64 -12.45
C TYR A 70 8.93 -10.98 -13.80
N VAL A 71 9.43 -9.74 -13.80
CA VAL A 71 9.75 -9.00 -15.03
C VAL A 71 10.98 -9.57 -15.74
N ARG A 72 12.03 -9.97 -14.99
CA ARG A 72 13.26 -10.48 -15.57
C ARG A 72 13.12 -11.92 -16.04
N ASP A 73 12.65 -12.82 -15.17
CA ASP A 73 12.77 -14.27 -15.38
C ASP A 73 11.51 -14.90 -16.00
N TYR A 74 10.35 -14.23 -15.91
CA TYR A 74 9.11 -14.68 -16.54
C TYR A 74 8.77 -13.88 -17.80
N LEU A 75 8.73 -12.54 -17.69
CA LEU A 75 8.40 -11.69 -18.84
C LEU A 75 9.58 -11.48 -19.81
N ASN A 76 10.81 -11.83 -19.43
CA ASN A 76 12.04 -11.57 -20.22
C ASN A 76 12.17 -10.07 -20.62
N ALA A 77 11.75 -9.15 -19.77
CA ALA A 77 11.59 -7.74 -20.07
C ALA A 77 12.38 -6.83 -19.10
N GLU A 78 13.56 -7.29 -18.65
CA GLU A 78 14.37 -6.57 -17.67
C GLU A 78 14.70 -5.12 -18.07
N SER A 79 14.95 -4.87 -19.36
CA SER A 79 15.21 -3.53 -19.89
C SER A 79 14.05 -2.54 -19.69
N TYR A 80 12.83 -3.04 -19.53
CA TYR A 80 11.62 -2.24 -19.30
C TYR A 80 11.25 -2.06 -17.83
N LEU A 81 11.98 -2.69 -16.89
CA LEU A 81 11.66 -2.66 -15.45
C LEU A 81 11.51 -1.23 -14.92
N GLY A 82 12.46 -0.34 -15.26
CA GLY A 82 12.41 1.06 -14.83
C GLY A 82 11.18 1.80 -15.36
N LEU A 83 10.77 1.51 -16.60
CA LEU A 83 9.58 2.10 -17.22
C LEU A 83 8.29 1.59 -16.58
N PHE A 84 8.20 0.30 -16.28
CA PHE A 84 7.06 -0.28 -15.56
C PHE A 84 6.88 0.35 -14.18
N LEU A 85 7.95 0.48 -13.41
CA LEU A 85 7.91 1.14 -12.11
C LEU A 85 7.54 2.62 -12.21
N LEU A 86 8.08 3.32 -13.20
CA LEU A 86 7.76 4.73 -13.45
C LEU A 86 6.25 4.91 -13.68
N ILE A 87 5.66 4.10 -14.56
CA ILE A 87 4.22 4.17 -14.86
C ILE A 87 3.37 3.80 -13.66
N TYR A 88 3.74 2.76 -12.94
CA TYR A 88 3.06 2.34 -11.73
C TYR A 88 3.01 3.48 -10.69
N PHE A 89 4.13 4.13 -10.39
CA PHE A 89 4.16 5.23 -9.43
C PHE A 89 3.52 6.51 -9.97
N LEU A 90 3.71 6.81 -11.25
CA LEU A 90 3.12 7.99 -11.87
C LEU A 90 1.60 7.90 -11.94
N SER A 91 1.06 6.75 -12.33
CA SER A 91 -0.40 6.51 -12.32
C SER A 91 -0.96 6.54 -10.90
N GLY A 92 -0.22 6.04 -9.91
CA GLY A 92 -0.57 6.13 -8.49
C GLY A 92 -0.69 7.59 -8.05
N ALA A 93 0.31 8.40 -8.31
CA ALA A 93 0.29 9.83 -7.96
C ALA A 93 -0.83 10.57 -8.69
N ALA A 94 -0.99 10.34 -10.00
CA ALA A 94 -2.02 10.98 -10.82
C ALA A 94 -3.45 10.58 -10.43
N SER A 95 -3.65 9.41 -9.84
CA SER A 95 -4.96 8.93 -9.42
C SER A 95 -5.42 9.44 -8.05
N MET A 96 -4.53 10.01 -7.22
CA MET A 96 -4.89 10.50 -5.88
C MET A 96 -6.04 11.52 -5.89
N PRO A 97 -6.10 12.52 -6.80
CA PRO A 97 -7.23 13.45 -6.88
C PRO A 97 -8.55 12.75 -7.19
N LEU A 98 -8.53 11.73 -8.04
CA LEU A 98 -9.71 10.91 -8.36
C LEU A 98 -10.24 10.22 -7.10
N TRP A 99 -9.37 9.57 -6.33
CA TRP A 99 -9.75 8.90 -5.09
C TRP A 99 -10.26 9.85 -4.02
N LYS A 100 -9.66 11.05 -3.92
CA LYS A 100 -10.16 12.11 -3.05
C LYS A 100 -11.57 12.56 -3.47
N TYR A 101 -11.81 12.75 -4.77
CA TYR A 101 -13.14 13.09 -5.27
C TYR A 101 -14.18 12.02 -4.94
N LEU A 102 -13.85 10.74 -5.18
CA LEU A 102 -14.73 9.61 -4.85
C LEU A 102 -15.00 9.51 -3.34
N SER A 103 -14.00 9.72 -2.50
CA SER A 103 -14.11 9.71 -1.04
C SER A 103 -15.06 10.82 -0.54
N ASN A 104 -15.01 11.99 -1.13
CA ASN A 104 -15.93 13.09 -0.80
C ASN A 104 -17.37 12.81 -1.25
N LYS A 105 -17.56 12.07 -2.36
CA LYS A 105 -18.88 11.78 -2.94
C LYS A 105 -19.58 10.62 -2.24
N PHE A 106 -18.86 9.58 -1.86
CA PHE A 106 -19.45 8.36 -1.30
C PHE A 106 -19.04 8.15 0.17
N SER A 107 -17.81 7.84 0.45
CA SER A 107 -17.12 7.82 1.74
C SER A 107 -15.67 7.32 1.53
N SER A 108 -14.77 7.61 2.46
CA SER A 108 -13.38 7.13 2.38
C SER A 108 -13.29 5.61 2.44
N ILE A 109 -14.11 4.96 3.28
CA ILE A 109 -14.13 3.50 3.42
C ILE A 109 -14.66 2.83 2.14
N TYR A 110 -15.74 3.36 1.54
CA TYR A 110 -16.28 2.81 0.30
C TYR A 110 -15.31 2.96 -0.87
N SER A 111 -14.67 4.12 -1.01
CA SER A 111 -13.68 4.37 -2.04
C SER A 111 -12.46 3.46 -1.89
N TRP A 112 -12.04 3.19 -0.65
CA TRP A 112 -10.97 2.25 -0.36
C TRP A 112 -11.37 0.80 -0.68
N PHE A 113 -12.58 0.40 -0.36
CA PHE A 113 -13.14 -0.90 -0.75
C PHE A 113 -13.15 -1.07 -2.28
N LEU A 114 -13.62 -0.06 -3.01
CA LEU A 114 -13.64 -0.08 -4.48
C LEU A 114 -12.22 -0.20 -5.06
N SER A 115 -11.24 0.49 -4.48
CA SER A 115 -9.84 0.40 -4.91
C SER A 115 -9.23 -0.98 -4.71
N MET A 116 -9.62 -1.70 -3.64
CA MET A 116 -9.18 -3.09 -3.43
C MET A 116 -9.74 -4.03 -4.48
N ILE A 117 -11.01 -3.86 -4.87
CA ILE A 117 -11.61 -4.64 -5.97
C ILE A 117 -10.87 -4.36 -7.27
N PHE A 118 -10.57 -3.09 -7.53
CA PHE A 118 -9.83 -2.68 -8.73
C PHE A 118 -8.41 -3.27 -8.74
N ALA A 119 -7.72 -3.26 -7.59
CA ALA A 119 -6.42 -3.91 -7.42
C ALA A 119 -6.51 -5.43 -7.67
N PHE A 120 -7.53 -6.09 -7.13
CA PHE A 120 -7.76 -7.52 -7.33
C PHE A 120 -7.89 -7.88 -8.81
N LEU A 121 -8.73 -7.14 -9.54
CA LEU A 121 -8.93 -7.35 -10.98
C LEU A 121 -7.65 -7.12 -11.79
N SER A 122 -6.86 -6.12 -11.39
CA SER A 122 -5.58 -5.81 -12.05
C SER A 122 -4.54 -6.90 -11.80
N PHE A 123 -4.43 -7.42 -10.57
CA PHE A 123 -3.46 -8.46 -10.25
C PHE A 123 -3.86 -9.83 -10.79
N ILE A 124 -5.15 -10.19 -10.78
CA ILE A 124 -5.59 -11.47 -11.34
C ILE A 124 -5.26 -11.57 -12.83
N TRP A 125 -5.31 -10.46 -13.57
CA TRP A 125 -4.93 -10.42 -14.97
C TRP A 125 -3.45 -10.72 -15.18
N ALA A 126 -2.55 -10.35 -14.26
CA ALA A 126 -1.14 -10.67 -14.36
C ALA A 126 -0.84 -12.18 -14.37
N PHE A 127 -1.74 -13.00 -13.80
CA PHE A 127 -1.61 -14.46 -13.85
C PHE A 127 -1.79 -15.03 -15.26
N PHE A 128 -2.66 -14.42 -16.06
CA PHE A 128 -2.96 -14.86 -17.42
C PHE A 128 -2.05 -14.25 -18.47
N LEU A 129 -1.04 -13.50 -18.06
CA LEU A 129 -0.11 -12.87 -18.98
C LEU A 129 0.88 -13.91 -19.50
N GLU A 130 1.08 -13.93 -20.81
CA GLU A 130 2.08 -14.76 -21.45
C GLU A 130 3.49 -14.15 -21.34
N PRO A 131 4.55 -14.96 -21.37
CA PRO A 131 5.93 -14.47 -21.47
C PRO A 131 6.10 -13.50 -22.66
N ASN A 132 6.94 -12.50 -22.50
CA ASN A 132 7.20 -11.44 -23.49
C ASN A 132 6.01 -10.49 -23.80
N ASN A 133 4.90 -10.59 -23.09
CA ASN A 133 3.78 -9.67 -23.28
C ASN A 133 4.01 -8.34 -22.52
N ILE A 134 4.89 -7.51 -23.07
CA ILE A 134 5.31 -6.23 -22.50
C ILE A 134 4.12 -5.26 -22.41
N ILE A 135 3.29 -5.19 -23.45
CA ILE A 135 2.15 -4.27 -23.52
C ILE A 135 1.10 -4.63 -22.45
N GLY A 136 0.78 -5.91 -22.30
CA GLY A 136 -0.15 -6.38 -21.28
C GLY A 136 0.31 -6.02 -19.88
N PHE A 137 1.61 -6.20 -19.58
CA PHE A 137 2.15 -5.84 -18.27
C PHE A 137 2.20 -4.32 -18.04
N PHE A 138 2.38 -3.54 -19.10
CA PHE A 138 2.31 -2.08 -19.06
C PHE A 138 0.91 -1.60 -18.59
N ILE A 139 -0.14 -2.21 -19.14
CA ILE A 139 -1.52 -1.91 -18.74
C ILE A 139 -1.76 -2.32 -17.30
N ILE A 140 -1.24 -3.48 -16.87
CA ILE A 140 -1.34 -3.94 -15.48
C ILE A 140 -0.66 -2.95 -14.53
N CYS A 141 0.54 -2.47 -14.86
CA CYS A 141 1.24 -1.46 -14.06
C CYS A 141 0.44 -0.16 -13.95
N LEU A 142 -0.19 0.30 -15.04
CA LEU A 142 -1.04 1.48 -15.03
C LEU A 142 -2.28 1.27 -14.14
N LEU A 143 -2.99 0.17 -14.30
CA LEU A 143 -4.21 -0.12 -13.55
C LEU A 143 -3.90 -0.36 -12.06
N SER A 144 -2.91 -1.20 -11.75
CA SER A 144 -2.50 -1.47 -10.36
C SER A 144 -1.93 -0.21 -9.69
N GLY A 145 -1.25 0.65 -10.43
CA GLY A 145 -0.80 1.96 -9.98
C GLY A 145 -1.97 2.86 -9.56
N ILE A 146 -3.05 2.92 -10.34
CA ILE A 146 -4.27 3.66 -9.96
C ILE A 146 -4.80 3.16 -8.61
N ALA A 147 -4.84 1.86 -8.38
CA ALA A 147 -5.26 1.30 -7.09
C ALA A 147 -4.33 1.69 -5.92
N VAL A 148 -3.03 1.77 -6.18
CA VAL A 148 -2.03 2.20 -5.18
C VAL A 148 -2.25 3.65 -4.75
N GLY A 149 -2.66 4.53 -5.65
CA GLY A 149 -2.99 5.91 -5.27
C GLY A 149 -4.05 6.00 -4.17
N ALA A 150 -5.06 5.12 -4.21
CA ALA A 150 -6.04 4.99 -3.13
C ALA A 150 -5.40 4.50 -1.81
N ASN A 151 -4.52 3.50 -1.89
CA ASN A 151 -3.86 2.94 -0.72
C ASN A 151 -2.91 3.93 -0.01
N LEU A 152 -2.38 4.90 -0.75
CA LEU A 152 -1.55 5.97 -0.18
C LEU A 152 -2.39 7.06 0.49
N ALA A 153 -3.57 7.39 -0.06
CA ALA A 153 -4.39 8.52 0.38
C ALA A 153 -5.48 8.13 1.39
N LEU A 154 -6.25 7.08 1.09
CA LEU A 154 -7.50 6.80 1.80
C LEU A 154 -7.33 6.25 3.24
N PRO A 155 -6.38 5.36 3.56
CA PRO A 155 -6.21 4.89 4.93
C PRO A 155 -5.93 6.02 5.92
N SER A 156 -5.12 7.00 5.51
CA SER A 156 -4.84 8.18 6.33
C SER A 156 -6.07 9.07 6.51
N ALA A 157 -6.91 9.21 5.49
CA ALA A 157 -8.18 9.93 5.56
C ALA A 157 -9.17 9.23 6.52
N ILE A 158 -9.32 7.90 6.42
CA ILE A 158 -10.18 7.10 7.30
C ILE A 158 -9.74 7.24 8.77
N ILE A 159 -8.42 7.21 9.03
CA ILE A 159 -7.87 7.43 10.37
C ILE A 159 -8.23 8.84 10.87
N ALA A 160 -8.05 9.87 10.05
CA ALA A 160 -8.39 11.24 10.42
C ALA A 160 -9.89 11.42 10.71
N GLU A 161 -10.77 10.82 9.91
CA GLU A 161 -12.21 10.81 10.12
C GLU A 161 -12.59 10.13 11.45
N ASP A 162 -11.98 8.97 11.77
CA ASP A 162 -12.24 8.25 13.01
C ASP A 162 -11.76 9.02 14.24
N ILE A 163 -10.60 9.66 14.16
CA ILE A 163 -10.07 10.52 15.24
C ILE A 163 -11.01 11.70 15.51
N ASN A 164 -11.48 12.36 14.46
CA ASN A 164 -12.35 13.54 14.60
C ASN A 164 -13.74 13.16 15.12
N SER A 165 -14.34 12.10 14.59
CA SER A 165 -15.68 11.65 14.99
C SER A 165 -15.76 11.18 16.45
N ASN A 166 -14.67 10.60 16.97
CA ASN A 166 -14.59 10.07 18.33
C ASN A 166 -13.92 11.02 19.34
N ASN A 167 -13.58 12.24 18.96
CA ASN A 167 -12.84 13.20 19.78
C ASN A 167 -11.52 12.62 20.34
N ASN A 168 -10.86 11.77 19.56
CA ASN A 168 -9.63 11.07 19.95
C ASN A 168 -8.35 11.82 19.51
N GLN A 169 -8.38 13.14 19.43
CA GLN A 169 -7.26 13.96 18.95
C GLN A 169 -5.98 13.74 19.77
N ASP A 170 -6.09 13.50 21.07
CA ASP A 170 -4.95 13.18 21.95
C ASP A 170 -4.25 11.87 21.57
N TYR A 171 -4.91 10.97 20.85
CA TYR A 171 -4.39 9.67 20.40
C TYR A 171 -3.99 9.64 18.94
N ALA A 172 -4.07 10.75 18.21
CA ALA A 172 -3.78 10.80 16.76
C ALA A 172 -2.41 10.21 16.42
N SER A 173 -1.37 10.59 17.17
CA SER A 173 -0.02 10.03 17.00
C SER A 173 0.00 8.50 17.14
N SER A 174 -0.79 7.94 18.05
CA SER A 174 -0.87 6.48 18.25
C SER A 174 -1.56 5.76 17.09
N TYR A 175 -2.62 6.34 16.51
CA TYR A 175 -3.28 5.80 15.32
C TYR A 175 -2.32 5.70 14.14
N TYR A 176 -1.62 6.79 13.82
CA TYR A 176 -0.64 6.80 12.73
C TYR A 176 0.58 5.91 13.01
N SER A 177 1.00 5.79 14.27
CA SER A 177 2.08 4.87 14.65
C SER A 177 1.70 3.41 14.43
N ILE A 178 0.46 3.01 14.78
CA ILE A 178 -0.06 1.66 14.50
C ILE A 178 -0.11 1.41 12.99
N SER A 179 -0.64 2.35 12.21
CA SER A 179 -0.70 2.24 10.75
C SER A 179 0.68 2.04 10.13
N ASN A 180 1.65 2.89 10.49
CA ASN A 180 3.02 2.78 10.00
C ASN A 180 3.70 1.46 10.43
N PHE A 181 3.48 1.02 11.66
CA PHE A 181 3.98 -0.27 12.13
C PHE A 181 3.39 -1.41 11.30
N LEU A 182 2.07 -1.45 11.12
CA LEU A 182 1.40 -2.52 10.38
C LEU A 182 1.85 -2.60 8.93
N SER A 183 2.02 -1.46 8.23
CA SER A 183 2.50 -1.45 6.85
C SER A 183 3.95 -1.95 6.73
N LYS A 184 4.85 -1.54 7.63
CA LYS A 184 6.24 -2.02 7.65
C LYS A 184 6.35 -3.48 8.04
N PHE A 185 5.55 -3.91 9.01
CA PHE A 185 5.47 -5.31 9.44
C PHE A 185 4.90 -6.21 8.33
N ALA A 186 3.87 -5.75 7.61
CA ALA A 186 3.33 -6.43 6.44
C ALA A 186 4.39 -6.60 5.33
N LEU A 187 5.17 -5.55 5.05
CA LEU A 187 6.27 -5.63 4.08
C LEU A 187 7.36 -6.62 4.52
N ALA A 188 7.73 -6.63 5.79
CA ALA A 188 8.72 -7.55 6.32
C ALA A 188 8.25 -9.02 6.21
N ILE A 189 6.98 -9.29 6.55
CA ILE A 189 6.40 -10.63 6.39
C ILE A 189 6.31 -10.99 4.90
N ALA A 190 5.88 -10.08 4.03
CA ALA A 190 5.80 -10.34 2.60
C ALA A 190 7.15 -10.76 2.02
N SER A 191 8.23 -10.06 2.37
CA SER A 191 9.59 -10.41 1.94
C SER A 191 10.05 -11.74 2.55
N GLY A 192 9.79 -11.96 3.85
CA GLY A 192 10.17 -13.18 4.56
C GLY A 192 9.38 -14.42 4.17
N VAL A 193 8.24 -14.26 3.50
CA VAL A 193 7.37 -15.37 3.07
C VAL A 193 7.51 -15.63 1.56
N SER A 194 7.44 -14.58 0.73
CA SER A 194 7.40 -14.76 -0.71
C SER A 194 8.71 -15.30 -1.30
N LEU A 195 9.86 -14.84 -0.81
CA LEU A 195 11.16 -15.33 -1.32
C LEU A 195 11.45 -16.78 -0.91
N PRO A 196 11.28 -17.20 0.37
CA PRO A 196 11.41 -18.60 0.75
C PRO A 196 10.41 -19.52 0.02
N ILE A 197 9.16 -19.10 -0.17
CA ILE A 197 8.18 -19.90 -0.94
C ILE A 197 8.71 -20.16 -2.36
N LEU A 198 9.22 -19.13 -3.05
CA LEU A 198 9.84 -19.31 -4.37
C LEU A 198 11.00 -20.29 -4.32
N GLY A 199 11.89 -20.19 -3.33
CA GLY A 199 13.02 -21.09 -3.14
C GLY A 199 12.59 -22.54 -2.86
N PHE A 200 11.62 -22.78 -1.98
CA PHE A 200 11.08 -24.12 -1.69
C PHE A 200 10.40 -24.76 -2.90
N LEU A 201 9.80 -23.97 -3.76
CA LEU A 201 9.18 -24.43 -5.01
C LEU A 201 10.22 -24.62 -6.15
N GLY A 202 11.52 -24.50 -5.84
CA GLY A 202 12.63 -24.76 -6.79
C GLY A 202 12.92 -23.61 -7.75
N TYR A 203 12.48 -22.38 -7.43
CA TYR A 203 12.84 -21.21 -8.21
C TYR A 203 14.31 -20.86 -8.02
N VAL A 204 15.03 -20.68 -9.13
CA VAL A 204 16.41 -20.21 -9.15
C VAL A 204 16.46 -18.87 -9.87
N PRO A 205 16.89 -17.79 -9.20
CA PRO A 205 16.97 -16.45 -9.80
C PRO A 205 17.93 -16.43 -11.01
N GLY A 206 17.53 -15.75 -12.09
CA GLY A 206 18.34 -15.60 -13.30
C GLY A 206 18.18 -16.72 -14.32
N ILE A 207 17.42 -17.75 -14.02
CA ILE A 207 17.06 -18.79 -15.00
C ILE A 207 15.65 -18.48 -15.51
N ALA A 208 15.54 -18.05 -16.77
CA ALA A 208 14.26 -17.83 -17.41
C ALA A 208 13.43 -19.12 -17.39
N ARG A 209 12.28 -19.09 -16.75
CA ARG A 209 11.36 -20.22 -16.67
C ARG A 209 9.98 -19.78 -17.16
N ASN A 210 9.44 -20.52 -18.09
CA ASN A 210 8.05 -20.35 -18.52
C ASN A 210 7.05 -21.07 -17.59
N ASP A 211 7.46 -21.32 -16.34
CA ASP A 211 6.65 -22.01 -15.34
C ASP A 211 5.59 -21.07 -14.75
N VAL A 212 4.45 -21.65 -14.40
CA VAL A 212 3.32 -20.95 -13.76
C VAL A 212 3.65 -20.44 -12.34
N LEU A 213 4.82 -20.81 -11.82
CA LEU A 213 5.24 -20.53 -10.44
C LEU A 213 5.34 -19.03 -10.12
N LEU A 214 6.10 -18.27 -10.93
CA LEU A 214 6.24 -16.82 -10.73
C LEU A 214 4.91 -16.08 -10.88
N PRO A 215 4.10 -16.33 -11.94
CA PRO A 215 2.73 -15.78 -12.03
C PRO A 215 1.85 -16.12 -10.84
N PHE A 216 1.93 -17.36 -10.33
CA PHE A 216 1.15 -17.77 -9.15
C PHE A 216 1.51 -16.95 -7.90
N VAL A 217 2.79 -16.86 -7.55
CA VAL A 217 3.22 -16.12 -6.36
C VAL A 217 3.06 -14.60 -6.55
N TYR A 218 3.22 -14.09 -7.78
CA TYR A 218 3.08 -12.67 -8.09
C TYR A 218 1.64 -12.19 -8.08
N ALA A 219 0.69 -13.00 -8.58
CA ALA A 219 -0.69 -12.60 -8.81
C ALA A 219 -1.70 -13.33 -7.90
N ILE A 220 -1.70 -14.67 -7.88
CA ILE A 220 -2.73 -15.44 -7.14
C ILE A 220 -2.58 -15.30 -5.64
N LEU A 221 -1.35 -15.43 -5.12
CA LEU A 221 -1.11 -15.33 -3.68
C LEU A 221 -1.56 -13.99 -3.08
N PRO A 222 -1.19 -12.81 -3.65
CA PRO A 222 -1.71 -11.54 -3.16
C PRO A 222 -3.22 -11.38 -3.36
N CYS A 223 -3.80 -11.92 -4.44
CA CYS A 223 -5.24 -11.91 -4.67
C CYS A 223 -6.01 -12.65 -3.56
N CYS A 224 -5.54 -13.84 -3.15
CA CYS A 224 -6.15 -14.58 -2.04
C CYS A 224 -6.15 -13.79 -0.72
N ILE A 225 -5.02 -13.11 -0.42
CA ILE A 225 -4.90 -12.29 0.79
C ILE A 225 -5.77 -11.03 0.67
N LEU A 226 -5.84 -10.43 -0.51
CA LEU A 226 -6.65 -9.24 -0.77
C LEU A 226 -8.13 -9.51 -0.60
N LEU A 227 -8.63 -10.70 -0.95
CA LEU A 227 -10.01 -11.12 -0.69
C LEU A 227 -10.36 -11.09 0.80
N ILE A 228 -9.43 -11.45 1.68
CA ILE A 228 -9.62 -11.34 3.13
C ILE A 228 -9.82 -9.85 3.51
N SER A 229 -8.98 -8.96 2.98
CA SER A 229 -9.11 -7.53 3.23
C SER A 229 -10.42 -6.95 2.69
N ILE A 230 -10.82 -7.33 1.49
CA ILE A 230 -12.10 -6.93 0.87
C ILE A 230 -13.28 -7.37 1.76
N TYR A 231 -13.26 -8.62 2.24
CA TYR A 231 -14.30 -9.14 3.14
C TYR A 231 -14.35 -8.38 4.48
N LEU A 232 -13.19 -8.07 5.08
CA LEU A 232 -13.14 -7.30 6.32
C LEU A 232 -13.62 -5.85 6.12
N THR A 233 -13.25 -5.24 5.00
CA THR A 233 -13.69 -3.87 4.67
C THR A 233 -15.18 -3.83 4.35
N SER A 234 -15.77 -4.84 3.72
CA SER A 234 -17.22 -4.92 3.52
C SER A 234 -17.99 -4.97 4.84
N LYS A 235 -17.47 -5.70 5.85
CA LYS A 235 -18.02 -5.67 7.22
C LYS A 235 -17.89 -4.30 7.87
N LEU A 236 -16.83 -3.55 7.56
CA LEU A 236 -16.63 -2.21 8.08
C LEU A 236 -17.65 -1.24 7.49
N LEU A 237 -17.98 -1.37 6.20
CA LEU A 237 -19.01 -0.59 5.53
C LEU A 237 -20.38 -0.81 6.16
N ASN A 238 -20.78 -2.05 6.41
CA ASN A 238 -22.08 -2.36 7.03
C ASN A 238 -22.21 -1.80 8.46
N LYS A 239 -21.09 -1.61 9.17
CA LYS A 239 -21.06 -0.97 10.49
C LYS A 239 -21.04 0.56 10.45
N SER A 240 -20.79 1.16 9.30
CA SER A 240 -20.79 2.63 9.14
C SER A 240 -22.14 3.17 8.67
N SER A 241 -23.06 2.31 8.25
CA SER A 241 -24.40 2.66 7.79
C SER A 241 -25.48 2.58 8.89
N ILE A 242 -25.09 2.38 10.14
CA ILE A 242 -25.92 2.45 11.36
C ILE A 242 -25.41 3.60 12.24
#